data_820f0fd7d49ce714b2bbf0a3f56bd124
#
_entry.id   820f0fd7d49ce714b2bbf0a3f56bd124
#
_cell.length_a   1.000
_cell.length_b   1.000
_cell.length_c   1.000
_cell.angle_alpha   90.00
_cell.angle_beta   90.00
_cell.angle_gamma   90.00
#
_symmetry.space_group_name_H-M   'P 1'
#
loop_
_entity.id
_entity.type
_entity.pdbx_description
1 polymer ?
#
loop_
_entity_poly.entity_id
_entity_poly.type
_entity_poly.pdbx_seq_one_letter_code
_entity_poly.pdbx_strand_id
1 'polypeptide(L)'
;MKYLNYNIKKKFICLLFFIFFGCNNSKEIDTSLLNGYWIIDHVSKNNEVFELNDIVLVDFYNIIDGSGWRKKVKPLINNTYQSSNSTVFFELFRNNKKISLIFKTPWDKWEEELIKLDSISLILKIKDKTYHYNRIK
;
A
#
# COMPACT_ATOMS: atom_id res chain seq x y z
N MET A 1 10.31 32.25 -52.33
CA MET A 1 9.16 31.81 -51.54
C MET A 1 9.17 30.32 -51.12
N LYS A 2 9.93 29.45 -51.73
CA LYS A 2 9.95 28.00 -51.31
C LYS A 2 10.78 27.70 -50.04
N TYR A 3 11.73 28.52 -49.66
CA TYR A 3 12.63 28.27 -48.52
C TYR A 3 12.03 28.68 -47.16
N LEU A 4 11.06 29.57 -47.16
CA LEU A 4 10.41 30.04 -45.89
C LEU A 4 9.51 28.98 -45.28
N ASN A 5 8.87 28.14 -46.12
CA ASN A 5 7.95 27.10 -45.68
C ASN A 5 8.67 25.87 -45.05
N TYR A 6 9.94 25.61 -45.45
CA TYR A 6 10.69 24.47 -44.91
C TYR A 6 11.13 24.68 -43.46
N ASN A 7 11.56 25.91 -43.15
CA ASN A 7 12.00 26.24 -41.80
C ASN A 7 10.85 26.29 -40.76
N ILE A 8 9.66 26.70 -41.22
CA ILE A 8 8.46 26.73 -40.36
C ILE A 8 8.00 25.30 -40.03
N LYS A 9 8.02 24.39 -41.02
CA LYS A 9 7.67 22.96 -40.79
C LYS A 9 8.67 22.28 -39.86
N LYS A 10 9.97 22.57 -39.97
CA LYS A 10 11.00 22.02 -39.07
C LYS A 10 10.87 22.53 -37.64
N LYS A 11 10.55 23.79 -37.43
CA LYS A 11 10.28 24.38 -36.11
C LYS A 11 9.00 23.86 -35.50
N PHE A 12 7.98 23.56 -36.30
CA PHE A 12 6.72 23.01 -35.83
C PHE A 12 6.87 21.53 -35.40
N ILE A 13 7.69 20.75 -36.12
CA ILE A 13 8.00 19.34 -35.77
C ILE A 13 8.84 19.27 -34.47
N CYS A 14 9.80 20.19 -34.27
CA CYS A 14 10.54 20.25 -33.01
C CYS A 14 9.65 20.65 -31.81
N LEU A 15 8.66 21.52 -32.02
CA LEU A 15 7.74 21.93 -30.96
C LEU A 15 6.80 20.77 -30.52
N LEU A 16 6.43 19.91 -31.47
CA LEU A 16 5.58 18.74 -31.17
C LEU A 16 6.31 17.65 -30.37
N PHE A 17 7.63 17.57 -30.43
CA PHE A 17 8.42 16.54 -29.73
C PHE A 17 8.59 16.83 -28.23
N PHE A 18 8.35 18.06 -27.78
CA PHE A 18 8.47 18.45 -26.36
C PHE A 18 7.24 18.11 -25.51
N ILE A 19 6.13 17.69 -26.12
CA ILE A 19 4.86 17.44 -25.39
C ILE A 19 4.82 16.03 -24.76
N PHE A 20 5.77 15.14 -25.09
CA PHE A 20 5.76 13.75 -24.61
C PHE A 20 6.63 13.48 -23.35
N PHE A 21 7.24 14.49 -22.75
CA PHE A 21 7.80 14.36 -21.42
C PHE A 21 6.68 14.49 -20.37
N GLY A 22 5.68 13.61 -20.46
CA GLY A 22 4.73 13.35 -19.39
C GLY A 22 5.50 12.84 -18.19
N CYS A 23 5.62 13.68 -17.17
CA CYS A 23 6.12 13.32 -15.86
C CYS A 23 5.30 12.10 -15.37
N ASN A 24 5.88 10.91 -15.35
CA ASN A 24 5.35 9.78 -14.63
C ASN A 24 5.51 10.11 -13.13
N ASN A 25 4.59 10.91 -12.60
CA ASN A 25 4.41 11.09 -11.18
C ASN A 25 3.87 9.76 -10.62
N SER A 26 4.76 8.84 -10.33
CA SER A 26 4.43 7.72 -9.44
C SER A 26 4.03 8.38 -8.11
N LYS A 27 2.72 8.43 -7.84
CA LYS A 27 2.18 9.00 -6.60
C LYS A 27 2.83 8.28 -5.43
N GLU A 28 3.66 8.98 -4.69
CA GLU A 28 4.32 8.41 -3.53
C GLU A 28 3.25 7.96 -2.52
N ILE A 29 3.34 6.70 -2.05
CA ILE A 29 2.41 6.18 -1.06
C ILE A 29 2.69 6.85 0.28
N ASP A 30 1.69 7.56 0.80
CA ASP A 30 1.73 8.13 2.15
C ASP A 30 1.54 7.02 3.19
N THR A 31 2.64 6.58 3.78
CA THR A 31 2.64 5.48 4.76
C THR A 31 2.02 5.87 6.10
N SER A 32 1.81 7.15 6.39
CA SER A 32 1.07 7.59 7.58
C SER A 32 -0.38 7.14 7.57
N LEU A 33 -0.94 6.90 6.37
CA LEU A 33 -2.27 6.33 6.19
C LEU A 33 -2.39 4.89 6.70
N LEU A 34 -1.29 4.20 7.03
CA LEU A 34 -1.35 2.89 7.65
C LEU A 34 -1.96 2.92 9.06
N ASN A 35 -1.79 4.05 9.78
CA ASN A 35 -2.35 4.23 11.11
C ASN A 35 -3.85 3.97 11.17
N GLY A 36 -4.30 3.16 12.13
CA GLY A 36 -5.71 2.89 12.38
C GLY A 36 -6.12 1.44 12.28
N TYR A 37 -7.43 1.20 12.15
CA TYR A 37 -8.05 -0.11 12.17
C TYR A 37 -8.36 -0.59 10.76
N TRP A 38 -7.98 -1.83 10.48
CA TRP A 38 -8.13 -2.46 9.19
C TRP A 38 -8.79 -3.83 9.34
N ILE A 39 -9.96 -3.99 8.74
CA ILE A 39 -10.65 -5.28 8.68
C ILE A 39 -10.24 -6.01 7.40
N ILE A 40 -9.89 -7.28 7.55
CA ILE A 40 -9.61 -8.12 6.40
C ILE A 40 -10.91 -8.42 5.65
N ASP A 41 -10.91 -8.19 4.35
CA ASP A 41 -12.04 -8.42 3.45
C ASP A 41 -11.92 -9.82 2.84
N HIS A 42 -10.82 -10.05 2.13
CA HIS A 42 -10.54 -11.35 1.53
C HIS A 42 -9.03 -11.59 1.37
N VAL A 43 -8.67 -12.82 1.09
CA VAL A 43 -7.31 -13.23 0.69
C VAL A 43 -7.37 -13.79 -0.71
N SER A 44 -6.45 -13.39 -1.58
CA SER A 44 -6.29 -13.99 -2.91
C SER A 44 -4.97 -14.73 -3.05
N LYS A 45 -4.99 -15.84 -3.78
CA LYS A 45 -3.83 -16.65 -4.14
C LYS A 45 -4.08 -17.31 -5.50
N ASN A 46 -3.15 -17.14 -6.46
CA ASN A 46 -3.24 -17.77 -7.78
C ASN A 46 -4.58 -17.53 -8.50
N ASN A 47 -5.13 -16.32 -8.41
CA ASN A 47 -6.46 -15.91 -8.93
C ASN A 47 -7.66 -16.56 -8.23
N GLU A 48 -7.46 -17.31 -7.17
CA GLU A 48 -8.53 -17.77 -6.28
C GLU A 48 -8.76 -16.76 -5.17
N VAL A 49 -10.01 -16.51 -4.80
CA VAL A 49 -10.42 -15.62 -3.73
C VAL A 49 -10.98 -16.43 -2.58
N PHE A 50 -10.46 -16.20 -1.39
CA PHE A 50 -10.90 -16.85 -0.15
C PHE A 50 -11.57 -15.79 0.74
N GLU A 51 -12.88 -15.88 0.89
CA GLU A 51 -13.63 -15.05 1.82
C GLU A 51 -13.52 -15.60 3.24
N LEU A 52 -13.40 -14.71 4.21
CA LEU A 52 -13.30 -15.08 5.63
C LEU A 52 -14.69 -14.97 6.25
N ASN A 53 -15.48 -16.03 6.11
CA ASN A 53 -16.93 -15.99 6.37
C ASN A 53 -17.33 -15.84 7.84
N ASP A 54 -16.56 -16.08 8.85
CA ASP A 54 -17.05 -16.05 10.26
C ASP A 54 -16.09 -15.42 11.28
N ILE A 55 -14.93 -14.94 10.84
CA ILE A 55 -13.94 -14.42 11.78
C ILE A 55 -13.66 -12.95 11.43
N VAL A 56 -14.20 -12.04 12.22
CA VAL A 56 -13.84 -10.63 12.13
C VAL A 56 -12.46 -10.42 12.73
N LEU A 57 -11.43 -10.48 11.89
CA LEU A 57 -10.07 -10.15 12.28
C LEU A 57 -9.79 -8.70 11.91
N VAL A 58 -9.50 -7.89 12.91
CA VAL A 58 -9.11 -6.51 12.77
C VAL A 58 -7.66 -6.34 13.17
N ASP A 59 -6.88 -5.73 12.30
CA ASP A 59 -5.51 -5.30 12.59
C ASP A 59 -5.51 -3.82 12.95
N PHE A 60 -4.91 -3.47 14.06
CA PHE A 60 -4.59 -2.09 14.39
C PHE A 60 -3.11 -1.85 14.14
N TYR A 61 -2.84 -0.84 13.33
CA TYR A 61 -1.48 -0.37 13.03
C TYR A 61 -1.23 0.98 13.67
N ASN A 62 -0.02 1.15 14.18
CA ASN A 62 0.52 2.44 14.56
C ASN A 62 1.93 2.57 13.98
N ILE A 63 2.19 3.67 13.28
CA ILE A 63 3.48 3.95 12.66
C ILE A 63 3.90 5.39 12.93
N ILE A 64 5.18 5.57 13.24
CA ILE A 64 5.84 6.87 13.45
C ILE A 64 7.24 6.75 12.84
N ASP A 65 7.57 7.68 11.93
CA ASP A 65 8.92 7.80 11.34
C ASP A 65 9.50 6.49 10.76
N GLY A 66 8.65 5.71 10.09
CA GLY A 66 9.08 4.48 9.42
C GLY A 66 9.18 3.25 10.32
N SER A 67 8.92 3.37 11.62
CA SER A 67 8.83 2.25 12.55
C SER A 67 7.44 2.16 13.16
N GLY A 68 6.97 0.95 13.41
CA GLY A 68 5.62 0.80 13.91
C GLY A 68 5.38 -0.55 14.58
N TRP A 69 4.13 -0.74 14.93
CA TRP A 69 3.65 -2.00 15.49
C TRP A 69 2.23 -2.32 15.03
N ARG A 70 1.91 -3.59 15.07
CA ARG A 70 0.59 -4.14 14.75
C ARG A 70 0.06 -4.97 15.91
N LYS A 71 -1.24 -4.86 16.17
CA LYS A 71 -1.98 -5.73 17.09
C LYS A 71 -3.21 -6.30 16.41
N LYS A 72 -3.53 -7.55 16.70
CA LYS A 72 -4.86 -8.11 16.45
C LYS A 72 -5.83 -7.58 17.50
N VAL A 73 -6.98 -7.12 17.07
CA VAL A 73 -8.03 -6.62 17.95
C VAL A 73 -9.36 -7.27 17.58
N LYS A 74 -10.24 -7.45 18.57
CA LYS A 74 -11.59 -7.97 18.38
C LYS A 74 -12.58 -6.81 18.64
N PRO A 75 -13.44 -6.46 17.69
CA PRO A 75 -14.47 -5.47 17.92
C PRO A 75 -15.50 -5.96 18.93
N LEU A 76 -15.96 -5.07 19.78
CA LEU A 76 -17.01 -5.30 20.77
C LEU A 76 -18.28 -4.53 20.39
N ILE A 77 -19.43 -4.91 20.99
CA ILE A 77 -20.75 -4.37 20.64
C ILE A 77 -20.87 -2.85 20.86
N ASN A 78 -20.08 -2.29 21.76
CA ASN A 78 -20.10 -0.86 22.14
C ASN A 78 -19.10 0.01 21.34
N ASN A 79 -18.71 -0.41 20.15
CA ASN A 79 -17.67 0.24 19.32
C ASN A 79 -16.30 0.37 20.00
N THR A 80 -16.03 -0.46 21.00
CA THR A 80 -14.69 -0.60 21.58
C THR A 80 -13.99 -1.83 21.03
N TYR A 81 -12.68 -1.95 21.30
CA TYR A 81 -11.88 -3.06 20.82
C TYR A 81 -11.19 -3.76 22.00
N GLN A 82 -11.29 -5.06 22.02
CA GLN A 82 -10.47 -5.90 22.90
C GLN A 82 -9.14 -6.17 22.20
N SER A 83 -8.05 -5.68 22.77
CA SER A 83 -6.70 -5.91 22.23
C SER A 83 -6.18 -7.27 22.65
N SER A 84 -5.50 -7.96 21.73
CA SER A 84 -4.63 -9.08 22.08
C SER A 84 -3.40 -8.59 22.85
N ASN A 85 -2.80 -9.47 23.66
CA ASN A 85 -1.53 -9.14 24.35
C ASN A 85 -0.31 -9.18 23.41
N SER A 86 -0.48 -9.67 22.18
CA SER A 86 0.61 -9.78 21.21
C SER A 86 0.75 -8.51 20.38
N THR A 87 1.82 -7.77 20.63
CA THR A 87 2.25 -6.66 19.76
C THR A 87 3.40 -7.15 18.89
N VAL A 88 3.30 -6.90 17.60
CA VAL A 88 4.36 -7.23 16.65
C VAL A 88 4.91 -5.94 16.06
N PHE A 89 6.21 -5.74 16.20
CA PHE A 89 6.89 -4.54 15.68
C PHE A 89 7.35 -4.75 14.25
N PHE A 90 7.37 -3.65 13.49
CA PHE A 90 7.89 -3.65 12.13
C PHE A 90 8.65 -2.37 11.81
N GLU A 91 9.49 -2.44 10.80
CA GLU A 91 10.17 -1.32 10.18
C GLU A 91 9.74 -1.23 8.72
N LEU A 92 9.53 -0.01 8.21
CA LEU A 92 9.32 0.22 6.79
C LEU A 92 10.66 0.20 6.07
N PHE A 93 10.75 -0.64 5.07
CA PHE A 93 11.82 -0.62 4.10
C PHE A 93 11.29 -0.10 2.77
N ARG A 94 11.92 0.95 2.25
CA ARG A 94 11.55 1.57 0.98
C ARG A 94 12.74 1.49 0.02
N ASN A 95 12.50 0.97 -1.16
CA ASN A 95 13.40 1.09 -2.30
C ASN A 95 12.66 1.69 -3.50
N ASN A 96 13.37 1.94 -4.61
CA ASN A 96 12.81 2.61 -5.79
C ASN A 96 11.60 1.89 -6.44
N LYS A 97 11.33 0.64 -6.06
CA LYS A 97 10.32 -0.20 -6.71
C LYS A 97 9.22 -0.68 -5.77
N LYS A 98 9.50 -0.77 -4.46
CA LYS A 98 8.54 -1.30 -3.50
C LYS A 98 8.70 -0.71 -2.11
N ILE A 99 7.62 -0.78 -1.34
CA ILE A 99 7.59 -0.51 0.10
C ILE A 99 7.26 -1.83 0.79
N SER A 100 7.99 -2.16 1.84
CA SER A 100 7.78 -3.38 2.61
C SER A 100 7.75 -3.09 4.10
N LEU A 101 6.90 -3.80 4.81
CA LEU A 101 6.89 -3.88 6.26
C LEU A 101 7.72 -5.09 6.67
N ILE A 102 8.82 -4.86 7.37
CA ILE A 102 9.70 -5.91 7.86
C ILE A 102 9.37 -6.18 9.32
N PHE A 103 8.68 -7.27 9.57
CA PHE A 103 8.33 -7.72 10.92
C PHE A 103 9.45 -8.53 11.54
N LYS A 104 9.68 -8.33 12.84
CA LYS A 104 10.67 -9.07 13.61
C LYS A 104 10.15 -9.43 14.99
N THR A 105 10.26 -10.69 15.32
CA THR A 105 10.02 -11.24 16.66
C THR A 105 11.28 -11.95 17.16
N PRO A 106 11.36 -12.39 18.43
CA PRO A 106 12.48 -13.21 18.89
C PRO A 106 12.65 -14.54 18.14
N TRP A 107 11.57 -15.01 17.47
CA TRP A 107 11.50 -16.35 16.87
C TRP A 107 11.44 -16.33 15.35
N ASP A 108 11.02 -15.20 14.73
CA ASP A 108 10.76 -15.14 13.31
C ASP A 108 10.97 -13.72 12.74
N LYS A 109 11.26 -13.69 11.44
CA LYS A 109 11.34 -12.46 10.65
C LYS A 109 10.66 -12.70 9.31
N TRP A 110 9.73 -11.81 8.94
CA TRP A 110 9.06 -11.88 7.65
C TRP A 110 8.83 -10.51 7.04
N GLU A 111 8.52 -10.49 5.77
CA GLU A 111 8.27 -9.30 4.97
C GLU A 111 6.83 -9.32 4.45
N GLU A 112 6.16 -8.19 4.53
CA GLU A 112 4.88 -7.92 3.89
C GLU A 112 5.05 -6.75 2.92
N GLU A 113 4.87 -6.99 1.63
CA GLU A 113 4.98 -5.97 0.60
C GLU A 113 3.71 -5.12 0.55
N LEU A 114 3.85 -3.79 0.62
CA LEU A 114 2.75 -2.85 0.53
C LEU A 114 2.42 -2.60 -0.96
N ILE A 115 1.35 -3.22 -1.44
CA ILE A 115 0.90 -3.10 -2.83
C ILE A 115 0.05 -1.85 -3.03
N LYS A 116 -0.83 -1.55 -2.07
CA LYS A 116 -1.74 -0.41 -2.11
C LYS A 116 -2.01 0.11 -0.70
N LEU A 117 -2.07 1.42 -0.57
CA LEU A 117 -2.52 2.10 0.64
C LEU A 117 -3.18 3.41 0.25
N ASP A 118 -4.43 3.56 0.66
CA ASP A 118 -5.17 4.81 0.59
C ASP A 118 -6.06 4.98 1.83
N SER A 119 -6.96 5.97 1.83
CA SER A 119 -7.79 6.28 2.99
C SER A 119 -8.80 5.19 3.35
N ILE A 120 -9.09 4.25 2.44
CA ILE A 120 -10.12 3.21 2.62
C ILE A 120 -9.61 1.79 2.37
N SER A 121 -8.51 1.62 1.64
CA SER A 121 -8.00 0.32 1.21
C SER A 121 -6.54 0.13 1.58
N LEU A 122 -6.21 -1.07 2.07
CA LEU A 122 -4.85 -1.55 2.28
C LEU A 122 -4.70 -2.92 1.61
N ILE A 123 -3.66 -3.09 0.80
CA ILE A 123 -3.33 -4.37 0.18
C ILE A 123 -1.90 -4.73 0.51
N LEU A 124 -1.72 -5.87 1.16
CA LEU A 124 -0.43 -6.44 1.54
C LEU A 124 -0.20 -7.78 0.85
N LYS A 125 1.02 -8.02 0.40
CA LYS A 125 1.41 -9.30 -0.19
C LYS A 125 2.44 -9.99 0.69
N ILE A 126 2.16 -11.25 1.02
CA ILE A 126 3.03 -12.12 1.81
C ILE A 126 3.25 -13.39 1.00
N LYS A 127 4.46 -13.59 0.48
CA LYS A 127 4.80 -14.71 -0.41
C LYS A 127 3.87 -14.76 -1.62
N ASP A 128 3.03 -15.78 -1.73
CA ASP A 128 2.10 -16.06 -2.82
C ASP A 128 0.65 -15.61 -2.53
N LYS A 129 0.40 -15.02 -1.36
CA LYS A 129 -0.92 -14.56 -0.93
C LYS A 129 -1.00 -13.04 -0.90
N THR A 130 -2.13 -12.50 -1.31
CA THR A 130 -2.46 -11.08 -1.23
C THR A 130 -3.64 -10.88 -0.30
N TYR A 131 -3.44 -10.04 0.69
CA TYR A 131 -4.41 -9.74 1.74
C TYR A 131 -5.04 -8.38 1.46
N HIS A 132 -6.35 -8.34 1.35
CA HIS A 132 -7.14 -7.16 1.07
C HIS A 132 -7.87 -6.71 2.33
N TYR A 133 -7.68 -5.45 2.69
CA TYR A 133 -8.28 -4.85 3.89
C TYR A 133 -9.08 -3.63 3.55
N ASN A 134 -10.14 -3.40 4.31
CA ASN A 134 -10.92 -2.18 4.34
C ASN A 134 -10.68 -1.44 5.65
N ARG A 135 -10.66 -0.11 5.59
CA ARG A 135 -10.53 0.73 6.79
C ARG A 135 -11.83 0.72 7.58
N ILE A 136 -11.73 0.57 8.89
CA ILE A 136 -12.83 0.81 9.82
C ILE A 136 -12.81 2.29 10.21
N LYS A 137 -13.98 2.93 10.13
CA LYS A 137 -14.20 4.32 10.53
C LYS A 137 -14.52 4.42 12.00
#